data_3b18821957594236d0ccd65bcf26cc09
#
_entry.id   3b18821957594236d0ccd65bcf26cc09
#
_cell.length_a   1.000
_cell.length_b   1.000
_cell.length_c   1.000
_cell.angle_alpha   90.00
_cell.angle_beta   90.00
_cell.angle_gamma   90.00
#
_symmetry.space_group_name_H-M   'P 1'
#
loop_
_entity.id
_entity.type
_entity.pdbx_description
1 polymer ?
#
loop_
_entity_poly.entity_id
_entity_poly.type
_entity_poly.pdbx_seq_one_letter_code
_entity_poly.pdbx_strand_id
1 'polypeptide(L)'
;MLPILTLFTVAFSGCSWETPADLAANKTAKGGAQFSLATSAGFPVRSSAISSGAKAEITAPRIKYNAGEDPDYAKRHGWPVQAPAPLPGSILPQKRIVAYYGNPLSKRMGALGEFPKDEMLARLKAEAAKWQAADPSVPVQPALHLIAVVAQGEPGKSGKYRTIHPDKMVNEVYGWAKEANALMFIDIQTGHDDIRNVLPRFEWLLKNPDVHLGIDPEFNLIKSGKKPGTKIGTYDAADINYASGYLQALVKKYKLPPKVFTVHRFTRNGVTNSKGIVLRPEVQIVMHMDGWGAPWLKRDSYRDYIVSEPVQYTGFKLFYHNDTKKGDPLMTPQDLLKLHPKPLYIQYQ
;
A
#
# COMPACT_ATOMS: atom_id res chain seq x y z
N MET A 1 -44.28 -19.98 13.27
CA MET A 1 -42.93 -20.42 13.64
C MET A 1 -41.95 -19.63 12.81
N LEU A 2 -41.37 -18.56 13.39
CA LEU A 2 -40.29 -17.75 12.77
C LEU A 2 -38.97 -18.45 13.04
N PRO A 3 -38.05 -18.54 12.08
CA PRO A 3 -36.70 -19.00 12.35
C PRO A 3 -35.88 -17.87 13.00
N ILE A 4 -35.28 -18.23 14.13
CA ILE A 4 -34.35 -17.40 14.90
C ILE A 4 -33.09 -17.15 14.04
N LEU A 5 -32.85 -15.90 13.70
CA LEU A 5 -31.64 -15.44 13.04
C LEU A 5 -30.51 -15.35 14.07
N THR A 6 -29.67 -16.37 14.13
CA THR A 6 -28.51 -16.40 15.01
C THR A 6 -27.45 -15.43 14.47
N LEU A 7 -27.33 -14.30 15.13
CA LEU A 7 -26.25 -13.32 14.90
C LEU A 7 -24.94 -13.92 15.37
N PHE A 8 -24.09 -14.39 14.46
CA PHE A 8 -22.70 -14.73 14.76
C PHE A 8 -21.90 -13.46 14.94
N THR A 9 -21.72 -13.05 16.18
CA THR A 9 -20.68 -12.08 16.57
C THR A 9 -19.32 -12.76 16.43
N VAL A 10 -18.60 -12.46 15.36
CA VAL A 10 -17.19 -12.84 15.25
C VAL A 10 -16.41 -11.93 16.21
N ALA A 11 -16.07 -12.48 17.37
CA ALA A 11 -15.14 -11.85 18.29
C ALA A 11 -13.73 -11.92 17.69
N PHE A 12 -13.24 -10.81 17.14
CA PHE A 12 -11.81 -10.64 16.91
C PHE A 12 -11.17 -10.43 18.28
N SER A 13 -10.67 -11.52 18.90
CA SER A 13 -9.70 -11.42 19.99
C SER A 13 -8.52 -10.61 19.45
N GLY A 14 -8.15 -9.53 20.15
CA GLY A 14 -7.06 -8.67 19.76
C GLY A 14 -5.75 -9.46 19.65
N CYS A 15 -5.38 -9.82 18.45
CA CYS A 15 -4.00 -10.18 18.14
C CYS A 15 -3.20 -8.89 18.14
N SER A 16 -2.35 -8.71 19.15
CA SER A 16 -1.30 -7.71 19.15
C SER A 16 -0.27 -8.15 18.11
N TRP A 17 -0.28 -7.52 16.95
CA TRP A 17 0.74 -7.72 15.93
C TRP A 17 2.00 -6.99 16.36
N GLU A 18 3.11 -7.71 16.44
CA GLU A 18 4.43 -7.09 16.58
C GLU A 18 4.72 -6.28 15.31
N THR A 19 5.07 -5.01 15.48
CA THR A 19 5.47 -4.15 14.38
C THR A 19 6.82 -4.60 13.82
N PRO A 20 7.22 -4.21 12.60
CA PRO A 20 8.59 -4.38 12.12
C PRO A 20 9.65 -3.82 13.07
N ALA A 21 9.31 -2.84 13.92
CA ALA A 21 10.17 -2.32 14.98
C ALA A 21 10.32 -3.31 16.14
N ASP A 22 9.27 -4.05 16.51
CA ASP A 22 9.32 -5.06 17.56
C ASP A 22 10.18 -6.26 17.13
N LEU A 23 10.19 -6.59 15.84
CA LEU A 23 11.08 -7.61 15.26
C LEU A 23 12.54 -7.15 15.17
N ALA A 24 12.81 -5.85 15.03
CA ALA A 24 14.17 -5.30 15.04
C ALA A 24 14.75 -5.23 16.47
N ALA A 25 13.95 -4.88 17.46
CA ALA A 25 14.37 -4.80 18.86
C ALA A 25 14.77 -6.18 19.44
N ASN A 26 14.15 -7.25 18.98
CA ASN A 26 14.45 -8.62 19.45
C ASN A 26 15.77 -9.20 18.89
N LYS A 27 16.39 -8.55 17.88
CA LYS A 27 17.69 -8.98 17.32
C LYS A 27 18.91 -8.36 18.00
N THR A 28 18.76 -7.32 18.83
CA THR A 28 19.86 -6.61 19.48
C THR A 28 20.20 -7.12 20.90
N ALA A 29 19.48 -8.10 21.42
CA ALA A 29 19.64 -8.57 22.81
C ALA A 29 20.55 -9.81 23.00
N LYS A 30 21.26 -10.28 21.94
CA LYS A 30 22.24 -11.39 22.11
C LYS A 30 23.54 -11.07 21.39
N GLY A 31 24.52 -10.52 22.10
CA GLY A 31 25.89 -10.37 21.61
C GLY A 31 26.75 -9.41 22.46
N GLY A 32 26.94 -9.72 23.76
CA GLY A 32 27.94 -9.07 24.56
C GLY A 32 29.32 -9.65 24.22
N ALA A 33 30.18 -8.86 23.57
CA ALA A 33 31.60 -9.15 23.45
C ALA A 33 32.37 -8.10 24.23
N GLN A 34 33.12 -8.58 25.26
CA GLN A 34 34.05 -7.81 26.03
C GLN A 34 35.22 -7.35 25.17
N PHE A 35 35.54 -6.06 25.23
CA PHE A 35 36.82 -5.55 24.74
C PHE A 35 37.78 -5.33 25.92
N SER A 36 38.92 -6.04 25.86
CA SER A 36 40.07 -5.93 26.73
C SER A 36 40.96 -4.76 26.30
N LEU A 37 41.34 -3.92 27.26
CA LEU A 37 42.36 -2.88 27.13
C LEU A 37 43.76 -3.51 27.05
N ALA A 38 44.53 -3.11 26.04
CA ALA A 38 45.98 -3.30 26.03
C ALA A 38 46.68 -1.95 25.80
N THR A 39 47.63 -1.68 26.68
CA THR A 39 48.40 -0.46 26.84
C THR A 39 49.63 -0.40 25.94
N SER A 40 49.91 0.81 25.47
CA SER A 40 51.19 1.52 25.20
C SER A 40 52.41 0.83 24.60
N ALA A 41 53.01 1.44 23.58
CA ALA A 41 54.42 1.81 23.52
C ALA A 41 54.81 2.62 22.27
N GLY A 42 55.49 3.77 22.46
CA GLY A 42 56.71 4.17 21.77
C GLY A 42 56.64 4.86 20.42
N PHE A 43 56.97 6.18 20.44
CA PHE A 43 57.29 7.03 19.31
C PHE A 43 58.58 6.62 18.55
N PRO A 44 58.76 7.05 17.28
CA PRO A 44 59.60 8.24 17.06
C PRO A 44 59.04 9.25 16.03
N VAL A 45 59.33 10.51 16.32
CA VAL A 45 59.16 11.70 15.50
C VAL A 45 60.01 11.59 14.24
N ARG A 46 59.42 11.85 13.07
CA ARG A 46 60.14 12.39 11.89
C ARG A 46 59.36 13.56 11.32
N SER A 47 60.03 14.70 11.42
CA SER A 47 59.72 15.92 10.70
C SER A 47 60.05 15.75 9.24
N SER A 48 59.19 16.15 8.35
CA SER A 48 59.58 16.92 7.13
C SER A 48 58.40 17.26 6.21
N ALA A 49 58.49 18.47 5.74
CA ALA A 49 57.95 19.01 4.47
C ALA A 49 56.47 19.41 4.47
N ILE A 50 56.33 20.71 4.58
CA ILE A 50 55.23 21.53 4.10
C ILE A 50 55.05 21.26 2.60
N SER A 51 53.95 20.68 2.18
CA SER A 51 53.47 20.65 0.81
C SER A 51 52.21 21.49 0.74
N SER A 52 52.31 22.49 -0.11
CA SER A 52 51.33 23.52 -0.45
C SER A 52 49.99 22.97 -0.94
N GLY A 53 48.93 23.60 -0.46
CA GLY A 53 47.76 23.91 -1.29
C GLY A 53 46.77 22.77 -1.57
N ALA A 54 46.19 22.15 -0.54
CA ALA A 54 44.85 21.59 -0.73
C ALA A 54 43.82 22.71 -0.57
N LYS A 55 43.25 23.21 -1.65
CA LYS A 55 42.01 23.98 -1.57
C LYS A 55 40.99 23.10 -0.86
N ALA A 56 40.62 23.51 0.34
CA ALA A 56 39.46 22.94 1.02
C ALA A 56 38.25 23.21 0.10
N GLU A 57 37.76 22.21 -0.59
CA GLU A 57 36.46 22.23 -1.21
C GLU A 57 35.45 22.48 -0.09
N ILE A 58 34.88 23.69 -0.06
CA ILE A 58 33.75 23.99 0.81
C ILE A 58 32.59 23.18 0.27
N THR A 59 32.47 21.94 0.72
CA THR A 59 31.28 21.11 0.45
C THR A 59 30.09 21.81 1.09
N ALA A 60 29.17 22.27 0.26
CA ALA A 60 27.89 22.83 0.72
C ALA A 60 27.26 21.87 1.77
N PRO A 61 26.64 22.43 2.82
CA PRO A 61 26.05 21.60 3.86
C PRO A 61 25.06 20.62 3.22
N ARG A 62 25.26 19.31 3.42
CA ARG A 62 24.33 18.28 2.91
C ARG A 62 22.98 18.48 3.58
N ILE A 63 21.96 18.72 2.77
CA ILE A 63 20.56 18.76 3.24
C ILE A 63 20.25 17.40 3.86
N LYS A 64 19.79 17.41 5.11
CA LYS A 64 19.36 16.20 5.81
C LYS A 64 17.88 15.96 5.54
N TYR A 65 17.57 14.93 4.78
CA TYR A 65 16.20 14.50 4.48
C TYR A 65 15.69 13.48 5.49
N ASN A 66 14.38 13.46 5.72
CA ASN A 66 13.75 12.31 6.34
C ASN A 66 13.69 11.13 5.33
N ALA A 67 13.46 9.93 5.83
CA ALA A 67 13.32 8.75 4.97
C ALA A 67 12.22 8.97 3.92
N GLY A 68 12.52 8.60 2.68
CA GLY A 68 11.61 8.77 1.54
C GLY A 68 11.51 10.19 0.98
N GLU A 69 12.12 11.19 1.60
CA GLU A 69 12.08 12.59 1.16
C GLU A 69 13.29 12.98 0.30
N ASP A 70 14.33 12.14 0.19
CA ASP A 70 15.52 12.40 -0.63
C ASP A 70 15.24 12.11 -2.13
N PRO A 71 15.19 13.14 -3.00
CA PRO A 71 14.95 12.93 -4.43
C PRO A 71 16.11 12.21 -5.12
N ASP A 72 17.34 12.37 -4.62
CA ASP A 72 18.51 11.70 -5.19
C ASP A 72 18.53 10.20 -4.83
N TYR A 73 17.99 9.83 -3.66
CA TYR A 73 17.78 8.43 -3.33
C TYR A 73 16.83 7.77 -4.34
N ALA A 74 15.69 8.42 -4.63
CA ALA A 74 14.73 7.92 -5.61
C ALA A 74 15.39 7.77 -7.01
N LYS A 75 16.12 8.76 -7.48
CA LYS A 75 16.84 8.70 -8.77
C LYS A 75 17.82 7.54 -8.83
N ARG A 76 18.64 7.34 -7.78
CA ARG A 76 19.61 6.23 -7.72
C ARG A 76 18.94 4.85 -7.78
N HIS A 77 17.67 4.76 -7.37
CA HIS A 77 16.88 3.52 -7.44
C HIS A 77 16.06 3.39 -8.72
N GLY A 78 16.18 4.33 -9.68
CA GLY A 78 15.56 4.24 -10.99
C GLY A 78 14.23 4.96 -11.14
N TRP A 79 13.92 5.91 -10.25
CA TRP A 79 12.76 6.80 -10.43
C TRP A 79 13.10 8.05 -11.27
N PRO A 80 12.19 8.51 -12.14
CA PRO A 80 10.94 7.87 -12.54
C PRO A 80 11.18 6.61 -13.37
N VAL A 81 10.28 5.62 -13.22
CA VAL A 81 10.36 4.35 -13.96
C VAL A 81 10.07 4.59 -15.44
N GLN A 82 10.84 3.93 -16.31
CA GLN A 82 10.53 3.89 -17.73
C GLN A 82 9.33 2.94 -17.96
N ALA A 83 8.17 3.50 -18.17
CA ALA A 83 6.91 2.80 -18.37
C ALA A 83 6.31 3.11 -19.74
N PRO A 84 5.40 2.26 -20.25
CA PRO A 84 4.62 2.60 -21.44
C PRO A 84 3.90 3.93 -21.26
N ALA A 85 3.80 4.72 -22.34
CA ALA A 85 3.07 5.98 -22.32
C ALA A 85 1.61 5.74 -21.90
N PRO A 86 1.03 6.61 -21.06
CA PRO A 86 -0.37 6.51 -20.68
C PRO A 86 -1.29 6.57 -21.90
N LEU A 87 -2.20 5.61 -22.01
CA LEU A 87 -3.23 5.63 -23.06
C LEU A 87 -4.31 6.68 -22.75
N PRO A 88 -5.10 7.10 -23.77
CA PRO A 88 -6.24 7.99 -23.55
C PRO A 88 -7.19 7.45 -22.48
N GLY A 89 -7.65 8.34 -21.59
CA GLY A 89 -8.49 7.96 -20.45
C GLY A 89 -7.75 7.40 -19.22
N SER A 90 -6.41 7.35 -19.25
CA SER A 90 -5.59 7.06 -18.07
C SER A 90 -5.85 8.06 -16.96
N ILE A 91 -5.91 7.59 -15.72
CA ILE A 91 -6.10 8.43 -14.53
C ILE A 91 -4.75 8.96 -14.04
N LEU A 92 -3.76 8.09 -13.92
CA LEU A 92 -2.42 8.43 -13.47
C LEU A 92 -1.50 8.76 -14.66
N PRO A 93 -0.57 9.69 -14.53
CA PRO A 93 -0.27 10.53 -13.36
C PRO A 93 -1.07 11.83 -13.29
N GLN A 94 -2.04 12.08 -14.20
CA GLN A 94 -2.74 13.35 -14.36
C GLN A 94 -3.64 13.70 -13.17
N LYS A 95 -4.06 12.69 -12.39
CA LYS A 95 -4.88 12.87 -11.20
C LYS A 95 -4.25 12.14 -10.02
N ARG A 96 -4.54 12.60 -8.80
CA ARG A 96 -4.30 11.88 -7.55
C ARG A 96 -5.58 11.22 -7.10
N ILE A 97 -5.53 9.92 -6.75
CA ILE A 97 -6.67 9.20 -6.20
C ILE A 97 -6.64 9.28 -4.68
N VAL A 98 -7.77 9.65 -4.08
CA VAL A 98 -7.98 9.62 -2.61
C VAL A 98 -9.12 8.65 -2.33
N ALA A 99 -8.82 7.56 -1.63
CA ALA A 99 -9.72 6.44 -1.44
C ALA A 99 -10.07 6.20 0.02
N TYR A 100 -11.33 5.85 0.31
CA TYR A 100 -11.75 5.24 1.56
C TYR A 100 -11.83 3.72 1.40
N TYR A 101 -11.07 3.03 2.24
CA TYR A 101 -10.95 1.57 2.25
C TYR A 101 -11.82 0.96 3.34
N GLY A 102 -12.36 -0.23 3.09
CA GLY A 102 -13.04 -0.98 4.13
C GLY A 102 -14.14 -1.91 3.63
N ASN A 103 -15.03 -2.23 4.57
CA ASN A 103 -16.13 -3.13 4.37
C ASN A 103 -17.38 -2.59 5.07
N PRO A 104 -18.49 -2.32 4.37
CA PRO A 104 -19.70 -1.75 4.96
C PRO A 104 -20.34 -2.63 6.03
N LEU A 105 -20.00 -3.93 6.07
CA LEU A 105 -20.50 -4.84 7.10
C LEU A 105 -19.67 -4.82 8.39
N SER A 106 -18.60 -4.00 8.47
CA SER A 106 -17.73 -3.96 9.64
C SER A 106 -17.19 -2.56 9.90
N LYS A 107 -17.63 -1.95 10.98
CA LYS A 107 -17.14 -0.62 11.42
C LYS A 107 -15.64 -0.61 11.76
N ARG A 108 -15.01 -1.77 11.97
CA ARG A 108 -13.60 -1.88 12.35
C ARG A 108 -12.67 -2.22 11.20
N MET A 109 -13.22 -2.40 9.99
CA MET A 109 -12.41 -2.76 8.82
C MET A 109 -12.06 -1.57 7.94
N GLY A 110 -12.35 -0.34 8.40
CA GLY A 110 -11.92 0.87 7.73
C GLY A 110 -13.03 1.88 7.44
N ALA A 111 -12.61 3.04 6.98
CA ALA A 111 -13.42 4.25 6.83
C ALA A 111 -14.68 4.04 5.96
N LEU A 112 -14.64 3.15 4.97
CA LEU A 112 -15.80 2.85 4.10
C LEU A 112 -16.98 2.25 4.89
N GLY A 113 -16.72 1.52 5.98
CA GLY A 113 -17.76 0.88 6.79
C GLY A 113 -17.94 1.47 8.19
N GLU A 114 -17.10 2.41 8.60
CA GLU A 114 -17.10 2.97 9.95
C GLU A 114 -18.33 3.85 10.21
N PHE A 115 -18.74 4.62 9.21
CA PHE A 115 -19.85 5.55 9.28
C PHE A 115 -21.01 5.15 8.36
N PRO A 116 -22.24 5.65 8.61
CA PRO A 116 -23.33 5.55 7.64
C PRO A 116 -22.93 6.13 6.29
N LYS A 117 -23.52 5.62 5.20
CA LYS A 117 -23.18 5.95 3.80
C LYS A 117 -22.99 7.46 3.59
N ASP A 118 -23.99 8.26 3.94
CA ASP A 118 -23.98 9.70 3.61
C ASP A 118 -22.89 10.46 4.38
N GLU A 119 -22.66 10.10 5.63
CA GLU A 119 -21.57 10.64 6.44
C GLU A 119 -20.20 10.20 5.87
N MET A 120 -20.05 8.93 5.52
CA MET A 120 -18.84 8.40 4.91
C MET A 120 -18.50 9.13 3.62
N LEU A 121 -19.48 9.33 2.73
CA LEU A 121 -19.28 10.05 1.47
C LEU A 121 -18.94 11.53 1.69
N ALA A 122 -19.58 12.19 2.68
CA ALA A 122 -19.26 13.57 3.04
C ALA A 122 -17.82 13.68 3.56
N ARG A 123 -17.37 12.75 4.40
CA ARG A 123 -15.99 12.68 4.90
C ARG A 123 -14.97 12.45 3.80
N LEU A 124 -15.24 11.53 2.86
CA LEU A 124 -14.40 11.29 1.69
C LEU A 124 -14.25 12.55 0.84
N LYS A 125 -15.35 13.26 0.60
CA LYS A 125 -15.33 14.53 -0.14
C LYS A 125 -14.50 15.60 0.58
N ALA A 126 -14.63 15.71 1.89
CA ALA A 126 -13.84 16.64 2.68
C ALA A 126 -12.34 16.29 2.64
N GLU A 127 -12.00 14.99 2.70
CA GLU A 127 -10.61 14.54 2.61
C GLU A 127 -10.02 14.82 1.23
N ALA A 128 -10.77 14.55 0.15
CA ALA A 128 -10.36 14.88 -1.21
C ALA A 128 -10.12 16.40 -1.39
N ALA A 129 -10.95 17.24 -0.77
CA ALA A 129 -10.78 18.69 -0.81
C ALA A 129 -9.51 19.16 -0.09
N LYS A 130 -9.12 18.53 1.03
CA LYS A 130 -7.84 18.82 1.71
C LYS A 130 -6.65 18.52 0.82
N TRP A 131 -6.68 17.39 0.10
CA TRP A 131 -5.64 17.02 -0.86
C TRP A 131 -5.59 17.98 -2.05
N GLN A 132 -6.74 18.38 -2.58
CA GLN A 132 -6.81 19.37 -3.66
C GLN A 132 -6.26 20.74 -3.23
N ALA A 133 -6.52 21.14 -1.98
CA ALA A 133 -5.97 22.40 -1.43
C ALA A 133 -4.46 22.30 -1.17
N ALA A 134 -3.95 21.12 -0.80
CA ALA A 134 -2.52 20.91 -0.53
C ALA A 134 -1.66 20.90 -1.81
N ASP A 135 -2.21 20.41 -2.93
CA ASP A 135 -1.56 20.38 -4.23
C ASP A 135 -2.58 20.69 -5.34
N PRO A 136 -2.84 21.98 -5.60
CA PRO A 136 -3.79 22.40 -6.63
C PRO A 136 -3.42 21.98 -8.06
N SER A 137 -2.14 21.68 -8.30
CA SER A 137 -1.62 21.35 -9.64
C SER A 137 -2.03 19.95 -10.11
N VAL A 138 -2.43 19.07 -9.20
CA VAL A 138 -2.85 17.70 -9.51
C VAL A 138 -4.30 17.50 -9.06
N PRO A 139 -5.26 17.42 -10.00
CA PRO A 139 -6.66 17.19 -9.68
C PRO A 139 -6.86 15.92 -8.84
N VAL A 140 -7.75 15.99 -7.86
CA VAL A 140 -8.05 14.86 -6.97
C VAL A 140 -9.30 14.12 -7.44
N GLN A 141 -9.19 12.80 -7.56
CA GLN A 141 -10.27 11.89 -7.89
C GLN A 141 -10.63 11.06 -6.65
N PRO A 142 -11.82 11.21 -6.06
CA PRO A 142 -12.29 10.36 -4.96
C PRO A 142 -12.46 8.90 -5.40
N ALA A 143 -12.31 7.97 -4.46
CA ALA A 143 -12.56 6.55 -4.69
C ALA A 143 -13.14 5.85 -3.46
N LEU A 144 -13.93 4.81 -3.67
CA LEU A 144 -14.27 3.81 -2.67
C LEU A 144 -13.49 2.53 -2.97
N HIS A 145 -12.80 2.01 -1.98
CA HIS A 145 -12.02 0.77 -2.11
C HIS A 145 -12.61 -0.31 -1.21
N LEU A 146 -13.49 -1.12 -1.80
CA LEU A 146 -14.23 -2.17 -1.11
C LEU A 146 -13.42 -3.44 -1.00
N ILE A 147 -13.30 -4.00 0.20
CA ILE A 147 -12.81 -5.37 0.38
C ILE A 147 -13.91 -6.33 -0.07
N ALA A 148 -13.89 -6.69 -1.35
CA ALA A 148 -14.92 -7.55 -1.96
C ALA A 148 -14.72 -9.04 -1.62
N VAL A 149 -13.47 -9.42 -1.34
CA VAL A 149 -13.09 -10.75 -0.84
C VAL A 149 -12.29 -10.56 0.44
N VAL A 150 -12.82 -11.03 1.56
CA VAL A 150 -12.26 -10.84 2.89
C VAL A 150 -11.60 -12.13 3.37
N ALA A 151 -10.32 -12.08 3.70
CA ALA A 151 -9.64 -13.17 4.40
C ALA A 151 -10.16 -13.28 5.84
N GLN A 152 -10.27 -14.50 6.34
CA GLN A 152 -10.81 -14.78 7.68
C GLN A 152 -10.06 -15.90 8.38
N GLY A 153 -10.06 -15.89 9.72
CA GLY A 153 -9.35 -16.89 10.55
C GLY A 153 -9.92 -18.30 10.47
N GLU A 154 -11.14 -18.48 9.97
CA GLU A 154 -11.80 -19.75 9.83
C GLU A 154 -11.87 -20.20 8.36
N PRO A 155 -11.87 -21.54 8.10
CA PRO A 155 -11.81 -22.05 6.72
C PRO A 155 -13.05 -21.68 5.89
N GLY A 156 -14.18 -21.40 6.53
CA GLY A 156 -15.46 -21.18 5.87
C GLY A 156 -15.96 -22.40 5.09
N LYS A 157 -17.08 -22.26 4.38
CA LYS A 157 -17.69 -23.35 3.60
C LYS A 157 -16.77 -23.88 2.48
N SER A 158 -15.90 -23.03 1.94
CA SER A 158 -14.99 -23.40 0.86
C SER A 158 -13.66 -24.02 1.32
N GLY A 159 -13.35 -24.00 2.62
CA GLY A 159 -12.04 -24.37 3.14
C GLY A 159 -10.91 -23.39 2.80
N LYS A 160 -11.23 -22.22 2.23
CA LYS A 160 -10.25 -21.30 1.65
C LYS A 160 -9.87 -20.11 2.54
N TYR A 161 -10.38 -20.08 3.78
CA TYR A 161 -10.11 -18.99 4.72
C TYR A 161 -10.42 -17.60 4.15
N ARG A 162 -11.48 -17.52 3.37
CA ARG A 162 -11.99 -16.28 2.79
C ARG A 162 -13.50 -16.29 2.63
N THR A 163 -14.10 -15.11 2.63
CA THR A 163 -15.51 -14.87 2.27
C THR A 163 -15.56 -13.96 1.05
N ILE A 164 -16.31 -14.35 0.04
CA ILE A 164 -16.65 -13.49 -1.10
C ILE A 164 -17.99 -12.83 -0.77
N HIS A 165 -18.04 -11.51 -0.82
CA HIS A 165 -19.28 -10.78 -0.58
C HIS A 165 -20.30 -11.01 -1.70
N PRO A 166 -21.61 -10.99 -1.35
CA PRO A 166 -22.66 -11.11 -2.36
C PRO A 166 -22.60 -9.97 -3.39
N ASP A 167 -22.87 -10.30 -4.65
CA ASP A 167 -22.86 -9.33 -5.75
C ASP A 167 -23.83 -8.16 -5.49
N LYS A 168 -24.94 -8.39 -4.78
CA LYS A 168 -25.89 -7.35 -4.38
C LYS A 168 -25.20 -6.27 -3.53
N MET A 169 -24.42 -6.65 -2.51
CA MET A 169 -23.71 -5.71 -1.65
C MET A 169 -22.60 -4.99 -2.42
N VAL A 170 -21.85 -5.71 -3.24
CA VAL A 170 -20.80 -5.11 -4.08
C VAL A 170 -21.41 -4.08 -5.04
N ASN A 171 -22.55 -4.38 -5.65
CA ASN A 171 -23.27 -3.48 -6.54
C ASN A 171 -23.88 -2.28 -5.81
N GLU A 172 -24.28 -2.44 -4.54
CA GLU A 172 -24.76 -1.35 -3.69
C GLU A 172 -23.63 -0.33 -3.45
N VAL A 173 -22.42 -0.78 -3.08
CA VAL A 173 -21.26 0.10 -2.90
C VAL A 173 -20.84 0.76 -4.21
N TYR A 174 -20.98 0.06 -5.34
CA TYR A 174 -20.77 0.67 -6.64
C TYR A 174 -21.78 1.79 -6.92
N GLY A 175 -23.03 1.62 -6.51
CA GLY A 175 -24.04 2.70 -6.52
C GLY A 175 -23.61 3.93 -5.70
N TRP A 176 -23.03 3.73 -4.52
CA TRP A 176 -22.49 4.81 -3.69
C TRP A 176 -21.32 5.55 -4.36
N ALA A 177 -20.44 4.81 -5.02
CA ALA A 177 -19.34 5.41 -5.77
C ALA A 177 -19.86 6.30 -6.92
N LYS A 178 -20.85 5.84 -7.68
CA LYS A 178 -21.49 6.63 -8.74
C LYS A 178 -22.15 7.90 -8.20
N GLU A 179 -22.88 7.79 -7.10
CA GLU A 179 -23.53 8.93 -6.43
C GLU A 179 -22.52 10.02 -6.05
N ALA A 180 -21.34 9.60 -5.60
CA ALA A 180 -20.26 10.51 -5.20
C ALA A 180 -19.35 10.95 -6.37
N ASN A 181 -19.60 10.55 -7.59
CA ASN A 181 -18.69 10.71 -8.73
C ASN A 181 -17.28 10.20 -8.40
N ALA A 182 -17.21 9.09 -7.68
CA ALA A 182 -16.00 8.44 -7.23
C ALA A 182 -15.69 7.18 -8.07
N LEU A 183 -14.42 6.83 -8.17
CA LEU A 183 -14.01 5.51 -8.66
C LEU A 183 -14.39 4.43 -7.66
N MET A 184 -14.50 3.20 -8.13
CA MET A 184 -14.59 2.04 -7.26
C MET A 184 -13.37 1.13 -7.46
N PHE A 185 -12.79 0.69 -6.38
CA PHE A 185 -11.84 -0.42 -6.36
C PHE A 185 -12.48 -1.61 -5.66
N ILE A 186 -12.26 -2.80 -6.18
CA ILE A 186 -12.51 -4.04 -5.45
C ILE A 186 -11.19 -4.60 -4.99
N ASP A 187 -11.09 -4.92 -3.70
CA ASP A 187 -9.91 -5.54 -3.13
C ASP A 187 -10.13 -7.04 -2.89
N ILE A 188 -9.10 -7.83 -3.18
CA ILE A 188 -9.14 -9.28 -3.09
C ILE A 188 -8.08 -9.78 -2.12
N GLN A 189 -8.56 -10.30 -0.98
CA GLN A 189 -7.78 -11.02 0.03
C GLN A 189 -8.03 -12.52 -0.16
N THR A 190 -7.11 -13.24 -0.80
CA THR A 190 -7.36 -14.61 -1.27
C THR A 190 -7.39 -15.68 -0.17
N GLY A 191 -6.81 -15.44 1.01
CA GLY A 191 -6.67 -16.49 2.03
C GLY A 191 -5.84 -17.67 1.52
N HIS A 192 -6.47 -18.84 1.43
CA HIS A 192 -5.89 -20.06 0.84
C HIS A 192 -6.38 -20.34 -0.60
N ASP A 193 -6.96 -19.34 -1.26
CA ASP A 193 -7.34 -19.47 -2.66
C ASP A 193 -6.32 -18.80 -3.60
N ASP A 194 -6.39 -19.14 -4.88
CA ASP A 194 -5.55 -18.53 -5.91
C ASP A 194 -6.29 -17.34 -6.54
N ILE A 195 -5.55 -16.26 -6.81
CA ILE A 195 -6.08 -15.10 -7.53
C ILE A 195 -6.67 -15.48 -8.90
N ARG A 196 -6.14 -16.54 -9.53
CA ARG A 196 -6.62 -17.10 -10.80
C ARG A 196 -8.02 -17.65 -10.72
N ASN A 197 -8.43 -18.13 -9.54
CA ASN A 197 -9.79 -18.65 -9.31
C ASN A 197 -10.76 -17.53 -8.90
N VAL A 198 -10.27 -16.52 -8.21
CA VAL A 198 -11.12 -15.49 -7.59
C VAL A 198 -11.38 -14.31 -8.51
N LEU A 199 -10.34 -13.80 -9.17
CA LEU A 199 -10.43 -12.58 -9.97
C LEU A 199 -11.46 -12.66 -11.12
N PRO A 200 -11.56 -13.75 -11.90
CA PRO A 200 -12.52 -13.84 -13.01
C PRO A 200 -13.98 -13.70 -12.59
N ARG A 201 -14.31 -14.03 -11.35
CA ARG A 201 -15.66 -13.86 -10.80
C ARG A 201 -16.16 -12.40 -10.88
N PHE A 202 -15.24 -11.43 -10.87
CA PHE A 202 -15.57 -10.01 -10.86
C PHE A 202 -15.54 -9.34 -12.24
N GLU A 203 -15.46 -10.12 -13.34
CA GLU A 203 -15.50 -9.57 -14.69
C GLU A 203 -16.74 -8.70 -14.94
N TRP A 204 -17.90 -9.14 -14.42
CA TRP A 204 -19.17 -8.41 -14.56
C TRP A 204 -19.10 -6.98 -14.01
N LEU A 205 -18.26 -6.73 -13.03
CA LEU A 205 -18.06 -5.42 -12.43
C LEU A 205 -16.86 -4.70 -13.07
N LEU A 206 -15.72 -5.40 -13.23
CA LEU A 206 -14.50 -4.83 -13.81
C LEU A 206 -14.64 -4.38 -15.27
N LYS A 207 -15.69 -4.81 -15.99
CA LYS A 207 -16.02 -4.30 -17.33
C LYS A 207 -16.53 -2.85 -17.33
N ASN A 208 -16.82 -2.26 -16.16
CA ASN A 208 -17.19 -0.85 -16.06
C ASN A 208 -15.93 0.03 -16.05
N PRO A 209 -15.92 1.18 -16.76
CA PRO A 209 -14.71 2.01 -16.92
C PRO A 209 -14.17 2.59 -15.62
N ASP A 210 -15.02 2.85 -14.64
CA ASP A 210 -14.77 3.47 -13.35
C ASP A 210 -14.51 2.46 -12.22
N VAL A 211 -14.40 1.15 -12.55
CA VAL A 211 -14.09 0.10 -11.59
C VAL A 211 -12.68 -0.44 -11.80
N HIS A 212 -11.91 -0.53 -10.74
CA HIS A 212 -10.50 -0.86 -10.70
C HIS A 212 -10.22 -2.01 -9.72
N LEU A 213 -8.97 -2.47 -9.64
CA LEU A 213 -8.58 -3.65 -8.86
C LEU A 213 -7.58 -3.29 -7.77
N GLY A 214 -7.76 -3.87 -6.58
CA GLY A 214 -6.76 -4.03 -5.53
C GLY A 214 -6.52 -5.51 -5.24
N ILE A 215 -5.29 -5.85 -4.88
CA ILE A 215 -4.95 -7.14 -4.28
C ILE A 215 -4.12 -6.92 -3.04
N ASP A 216 -4.35 -7.76 -2.03
CA ASP A 216 -3.68 -7.66 -0.75
C ASP A 216 -2.78 -8.89 -0.50
N PRO A 217 -1.46 -8.77 -0.78
CA PRO A 217 -0.49 -9.83 -0.58
C PRO A 217 -0.41 -10.34 0.85
N GLU A 218 -0.70 -9.49 1.85
CA GLU A 218 -0.68 -9.87 3.26
C GLU A 218 -1.53 -11.12 3.53
N PHE A 219 -2.65 -11.21 2.82
CA PHE A 219 -3.61 -12.31 2.97
C PHE A 219 -3.50 -13.40 1.90
N ASN A 220 -2.45 -13.42 1.09
CA ASN A 220 -2.18 -14.57 0.20
C ASN A 220 -1.32 -15.61 0.92
N LEU A 221 -1.98 -16.56 1.58
CA LEU A 221 -1.36 -17.54 2.46
C LEU A 221 -1.33 -18.96 1.90
N ILE A 222 -1.68 -19.13 0.62
CA ILE A 222 -1.74 -20.44 -0.04
C ILE A 222 -0.42 -21.24 0.10
N LYS A 223 0.73 -20.57 -0.09
CA LYS A 223 2.05 -21.22 0.01
C LYS A 223 2.43 -21.59 1.45
N SER A 224 2.02 -20.81 2.42
CA SER A 224 2.38 -21.03 3.81
C SER A 224 1.44 -21.98 4.54
N GLY A 225 0.20 -22.13 4.05
CA GLY A 225 -0.87 -22.88 4.72
C GLY A 225 -1.25 -22.32 6.11
N LYS A 226 -0.77 -21.13 6.48
CA LYS A 226 -1.07 -20.52 7.78
C LYS A 226 -2.38 -19.75 7.71
N LYS A 227 -3.09 -19.68 8.84
CA LYS A 227 -4.34 -18.93 8.93
C LYS A 227 -4.10 -17.43 8.71
N PRO A 228 -5.01 -16.72 8.01
CA PRO A 228 -5.02 -15.27 7.99
C PRO A 228 -4.98 -14.71 9.42
N GLY A 229 -4.20 -13.64 9.60
CA GLY A 229 -4.00 -13.10 10.93
C GLY A 229 -2.87 -13.74 11.74
N THR A 230 -2.27 -14.85 11.34
CA THR A 230 -1.16 -15.51 12.06
C THR A 230 0.18 -15.42 11.34
N LYS A 231 0.17 -15.03 10.07
CA LYS A 231 1.35 -14.81 9.24
C LYS A 231 1.02 -13.81 8.14
N ILE A 232 2.00 -13.03 7.75
CA ILE A 232 1.92 -12.15 6.59
C ILE A 232 2.21 -12.99 5.34
N GLY A 233 1.33 -12.85 4.35
CA GLY A 233 1.41 -13.55 3.06
C GLY A 233 2.31 -12.81 2.05
N THR A 234 2.29 -13.32 0.81
CA THR A 234 3.11 -12.78 -0.29
C THR A 234 2.49 -13.11 -1.64
N TYR A 235 2.63 -12.18 -2.59
CA TYR A 235 2.47 -12.44 -4.02
C TYR A 235 3.81 -12.40 -4.74
N ASP A 236 3.98 -13.28 -5.71
CA ASP A 236 5.09 -13.21 -6.65
C ASP A 236 4.74 -12.31 -7.85
N ALA A 237 5.75 -11.79 -8.53
CA ALA A 237 5.54 -11.05 -9.78
C ALA A 237 4.66 -11.81 -10.79
N ALA A 238 4.74 -13.15 -10.82
CA ALA A 238 3.92 -13.98 -11.69
C ALA A 238 2.42 -13.85 -11.37
N ASP A 239 2.05 -13.72 -10.10
CA ASP A 239 0.65 -13.54 -9.66
C ASP A 239 0.14 -12.14 -10.05
N ILE A 240 0.99 -11.11 -9.85
CA ILE A 240 0.71 -9.73 -10.24
C ILE A 240 0.59 -9.62 -11.77
N ASN A 241 1.45 -10.31 -12.51
CA ASN A 241 1.41 -10.37 -13.96
C ASN A 241 0.16 -11.06 -14.50
N TYR A 242 -0.31 -12.11 -13.81
CA TYR A 242 -1.59 -12.72 -14.14
C TYR A 242 -2.74 -11.71 -13.98
N ALA A 243 -2.83 -11.06 -12.83
CA ALA A 243 -3.89 -10.10 -12.54
C ALA A 243 -3.87 -8.91 -13.52
N SER A 244 -2.70 -8.33 -13.78
CA SER A 244 -2.56 -7.23 -14.75
C SER A 244 -2.82 -7.68 -16.19
N GLY A 245 -2.44 -8.90 -16.56
CA GLY A 245 -2.77 -9.49 -17.86
C GLY A 245 -4.27 -9.72 -18.05
N TYR A 246 -4.95 -10.15 -16.98
CA TYR A 246 -6.41 -10.27 -16.99
C TYR A 246 -7.10 -8.92 -17.20
N LEU A 247 -6.66 -7.88 -16.47
CA LEU A 247 -7.18 -6.52 -16.66
C LEU A 247 -6.91 -5.99 -18.07
N GLN A 248 -5.72 -6.23 -18.62
CA GLN A 248 -5.40 -5.89 -20.02
C GLN A 248 -6.38 -6.55 -20.99
N ALA A 249 -6.68 -7.83 -20.81
CA ALA A 249 -7.63 -8.56 -21.63
C ALA A 249 -9.04 -7.93 -21.56
N LEU A 250 -9.49 -7.53 -20.36
CA LEU A 250 -10.76 -6.84 -20.18
C LEU A 250 -10.78 -5.47 -20.88
N VAL A 251 -9.73 -4.67 -20.73
CA VAL A 251 -9.60 -3.37 -21.40
C VAL A 251 -9.74 -3.52 -22.91
N LYS A 252 -9.04 -4.49 -23.50
CA LYS A 252 -9.13 -4.77 -24.93
C LYS A 252 -10.50 -5.30 -25.35
N LYS A 253 -11.05 -6.26 -24.60
CA LYS A 253 -12.35 -6.90 -24.88
C LYS A 253 -13.51 -5.91 -24.87
N TYR A 254 -13.53 -5.01 -23.89
CA TYR A 254 -14.63 -4.07 -23.68
C TYR A 254 -14.33 -2.63 -24.15
N LYS A 255 -13.15 -2.40 -24.77
CA LYS A 255 -12.69 -1.07 -25.23
C LYS A 255 -12.72 -0.03 -24.10
N LEU A 256 -12.20 -0.39 -22.93
CA LEU A 256 -12.20 0.44 -21.73
C LEU A 256 -11.01 1.39 -21.71
N PRO A 257 -11.08 2.49 -20.93
CA PRO A 257 -9.87 3.19 -20.51
C PRO A 257 -8.99 2.29 -19.64
N PRO A 258 -7.69 2.61 -19.50
CA PRO A 258 -6.79 1.84 -18.67
C PRO A 258 -7.27 1.65 -17.23
N LYS A 259 -7.02 0.49 -16.68
CA LYS A 259 -7.35 0.16 -15.30
C LYS A 259 -6.24 0.56 -14.35
N VAL A 260 -6.58 1.10 -13.20
CA VAL A 260 -5.64 1.24 -12.07
C VAL A 260 -5.63 -0.09 -11.30
N PHE A 261 -4.44 -0.56 -10.98
CA PHE A 261 -4.23 -1.81 -10.26
C PHE A 261 -3.36 -1.56 -9.04
N THR A 262 -3.96 -1.58 -7.86
CA THR A 262 -3.29 -1.37 -6.58
C THR A 262 -2.81 -2.69 -6.00
N VAL A 263 -1.51 -2.78 -5.69
CA VAL A 263 -0.87 -3.91 -5.01
C VAL A 263 -0.44 -3.43 -3.63
N HIS A 264 -1.10 -3.91 -2.59
CA HIS A 264 -0.77 -3.58 -1.21
C HIS A 264 0.59 -4.19 -0.82
N ARG A 265 1.44 -3.42 -0.15
CA ARG A 265 2.75 -3.90 0.30
C ARG A 265 2.98 -3.53 1.74
N PHE A 266 2.57 -4.43 2.63
CA PHE A 266 2.72 -4.28 4.07
C PHE A 266 4.16 -4.50 4.55
N THR A 267 4.86 -5.46 3.95
CA THR A 267 6.27 -5.75 4.22
C THR A 267 7.08 -5.82 2.93
N ARG A 268 8.41 -5.76 3.04
CA ARG A 268 9.29 -5.97 1.88
C ARG A 268 8.96 -7.26 1.12
N ASN A 269 8.76 -8.36 1.85
CA ASN A 269 8.49 -9.68 1.29
C ASN A 269 7.01 -9.89 0.90
N GLY A 270 6.14 -8.90 1.09
CA GLY A 270 4.77 -8.95 0.58
C GLY A 270 4.72 -9.10 -0.94
N VAL A 271 5.75 -8.58 -1.64
CA VAL A 271 5.94 -8.80 -3.08
C VAL A 271 7.33 -9.35 -3.32
N THR A 272 7.43 -10.47 -4.05
CA THR A 272 8.69 -11.09 -4.46
C THR A 272 8.91 -10.93 -5.96
N ASN A 273 10.19 -10.92 -6.38
CA ASN A 273 10.58 -10.79 -7.79
C ASN A 273 10.01 -9.52 -8.47
N SER A 274 9.90 -8.41 -7.75
CA SER A 274 9.25 -7.17 -8.21
C SER A 274 9.79 -6.66 -9.56
N LYS A 275 11.06 -6.90 -9.87
CA LYS A 275 11.69 -6.59 -11.18
C LYS A 275 11.10 -7.39 -12.35
N GLY A 276 10.43 -8.51 -12.08
CA GLY A 276 9.73 -9.32 -13.07
C GLY A 276 8.30 -8.86 -13.36
N ILE A 277 7.83 -7.77 -12.75
CA ILE A 277 6.50 -7.21 -13.01
C ILE A 277 6.49 -6.56 -14.40
N VAL A 278 5.56 -7.00 -15.25
CA VAL A 278 5.40 -6.53 -16.62
C VAL A 278 4.45 -5.33 -16.65
N LEU A 279 4.96 -4.19 -17.07
CA LEU A 279 4.16 -2.98 -17.27
C LEU A 279 3.42 -3.03 -18.62
N ARG A 280 2.15 -2.69 -18.61
CA ARG A 280 1.24 -2.76 -19.75
C ARG A 280 0.57 -1.40 -19.99
N PRO A 281 0.39 -0.93 -21.24
CA PRO A 281 -0.26 0.35 -21.52
C PRO A 281 -1.69 0.43 -20.98
N GLU A 282 -2.38 -0.70 -20.92
CA GLU A 282 -3.78 -0.79 -20.48
C GLU A 282 -3.95 -0.86 -18.96
N VAL A 283 -2.84 -0.98 -18.19
CA VAL A 283 -2.90 -1.16 -16.73
C VAL A 283 -1.88 -0.27 -16.03
N GLN A 284 -2.36 0.55 -15.13
CA GLN A 284 -1.58 1.47 -14.31
C GLN A 284 -1.34 0.83 -12.92
N ILE A 285 -0.15 0.27 -12.70
CA ILE A 285 0.17 -0.44 -11.46
C ILE A 285 0.61 0.55 -10.38
N VAL A 286 -0.05 0.48 -9.23
CA VAL A 286 0.31 1.23 -8.03
C VAL A 286 0.91 0.28 -7.00
N MET A 287 2.18 0.46 -6.67
CA MET A 287 2.77 -0.21 -5.50
C MET A 287 2.44 0.62 -4.26
N HIS A 288 1.61 0.04 -3.39
CA HIS A 288 0.96 0.77 -2.31
C HIS A 288 1.56 0.41 -0.94
N MET A 289 2.24 1.37 -0.29
CA MET A 289 2.74 1.20 1.08
C MET A 289 1.57 1.07 2.05
N ASP A 290 1.47 -0.07 2.72
CA ASP A 290 0.33 -0.44 3.56
C ASP A 290 0.69 -0.62 5.06
N GLY A 291 1.83 -0.14 5.50
CA GLY A 291 2.21 -0.19 6.90
C GLY A 291 1.50 0.86 7.76
N TRP A 292 1.12 0.47 9.00
CA TRP A 292 0.61 1.40 10.01
C TRP A 292 1.66 1.72 11.08
N GLY A 293 1.48 2.85 11.78
CA GLY A 293 2.34 3.28 12.87
C GLY A 293 2.78 4.74 12.79
N ALA A 294 3.79 5.09 13.58
CA ALA A 294 4.34 6.44 13.67
C ALA A 294 4.82 6.97 12.29
N PRO A 295 4.79 8.28 12.06
CA PRO A 295 5.21 8.89 10.80
C PRO A 295 6.61 8.48 10.32
N TRP A 296 7.57 8.36 11.23
CA TRP A 296 8.94 7.95 10.88
C TRP A 296 8.99 6.50 10.35
N LEU A 297 8.25 5.58 10.99
CA LEU A 297 8.19 4.18 10.57
C LEU A 297 7.55 4.02 9.19
N LYS A 298 6.50 4.81 8.92
CA LYS A 298 5.82 4.81 7.62
C LYS A 298 6.71 5.37 6.52
N ARG A 299 7.49 6.42 6.82
CA ARG A 299 8.50 6.96 5.89
C ARG A 299 9.60 5.94 5.60
N ASP A 300 10.09 5.23 6.63
CA ASP A 300 11.07 4.16 6.45
C ASP A 300 10.50 3.03 5.58
N SER A 301 9.29 2.58 5.85
CA SER A 301 8.60 1.56 5.04
C SER A 301 8.43 2.01 3.58
N TYR A 302 8.04 3.26 3.36
CA TYR A 302 7.92 3.82 2.01
C TYR A 302 9.26 3.83 1.27
N ARG A 303 10.34 4.32 1.90
CA ARG A 303 11.69 4.29 1.34
C ARG A 303 12.12 2.86 1.02
N ASP A 304 11.99 1.94 2.00
CA ASP A 304 12.63 0.63 1.97
C ASP A 304 11.85 -0.40 1.14
N TYR A 305 10.52 -0.25 1.01
CA TYR A 305 9.68 -1.22 0.30
C TYR A 305 9.18 -0.72 -1.04
N ILE A 306 9.01 0.60 -1.18
CA ILE A 306 8.42 1.19 -2.38
C ILE A 306 9.48 1.87 -3.23
N VAL A 307 10.21 2.84 -2.64
CA VAL A 307 11.20 3.62 -3.42
C VAL A 307 12.38 2.77 -3.86
N SER A 308 12.86 1.88 -2.99
CA SER A 308 14.03 1.01 -3.31
C SER A 308 13.72 -0.09 -4.33
N GLU A 309 12.46 -0.37 -4.60
CA GLU A 309 12.02 -1.39 -5.56
C GLU A 309 10.97 -0.81 -6.50
N PRO A 310 11.38 0.04 -7.46
CA PRO A 310 10.48 0.77 -8.33
C PRO A 310 9.68 -0.14 -9.27
N VAL A 311 8.37 0.18 -9.44
CA VAL A 311 7.50 -0.52 -10.39
C VAL A 311 6.90 0.45 -11.39
N GLN A 312 5.87 1.26 -11.05
CA GLN A 312 5.30 2.24 -11.97
C GLN A 312 4.81 3.49 -11.24
N TYR A 313 3.79 3.36 -10.41
CA TYR A 313 3.26 4.43 -9.56
C TYR A 313 3.31 4.02 -8.11
N THR A 314 3.23 4.99 -7.21
CA THR A 314 3.28 4.73 -5.78
C THR A 314 1.98 5.14 -5.09
N GLY A 315 1.65 4.42 -4.02
CA GLY A 315 0.55 4.74 -3.13
C GLY A 315 0.99 4.73 -1.66
N PHE A 316 0.17 5.34 -0.82
CA PHE A 316 0.42 5.46 0.60
C PHE A 316 -0.88 5.33 1.40
N LYS A 317 -0.91 4.43 2.37
CA LYS A 317 -2.05 4.20 3.24
C LYS A 317 -1.92 4.94 4.56
N LEU A 318 -3.02 5.46 5.05
CA LEU A 318 -3.14 6.16 6.31
C LEU A 318 -4.25 5.49 7.13
N PHE A 319 -3.97 5.21 8.40
CA PHE A 319 -4.92 4.56 9.30
C PHE A 319 -5.34 5.54 10.39
N TYR A 320 -6.57 6.02 10.34
CA TYR A 320 -7.09 7.02 11.29
C TYR A 320 -6.87 6.61 12.75
N HIS A 321 -7.06 5.34 13.08
CA HIS A 321 -6.95 4.83 14.44
C HIS A 321 -5.58 4.23 14.74
N ASN A 322 -5.03 3.40 13.84
CA ASN A 322 -3.81 2.65 14.12
C ASN A 322 -2.55 3.52 14.08
N ASP A 323 -2.48 4.51 13.17
CA ASP A 323 -1.32 5.41 13.08
C ASP A 323 -1.22 6.31 14.31
N THR A 324 -2.37 6.65 14.94
CA THR A 324 -2.45 7.57 16.08
C THR A 324 -2.52 6.87 17.43
N LYS A 325 -2.61 5.54 17.46
CA LYS A 325 -2.85 4.74 18.67
C LYS A 325 -1.82 4.96 19.79
N LYS A 326 -0.58 5.31 19.45
CA LYS A 326 0.51 5.56 20.42
C LYS A 326 0.72 7.04 20.71
N GLY A 327 -0.21 7.91 20.29
CA GLY A 327 -0.11 9.36 20.47
C GLY A 327 0.63 10.10 19.34
N ASP A 328 1.05 9.38 18.30
CA ASP A 328 1.64 9.99 17.12
C ASP A 328 0.58 10.73 16.29
N PRO A 329 0.93 11.81 15.56
CA PRO A 329 -0.01 12.49 14.66
C PRO A 329 -0.23 11.66 13.40
N LEU A 330 -1.44 11.73 12.84
CA LEU A 330 -1.68 11.26 11.47
C LEU A 330 -0.88 12.13 10.49
N MET A 331 -0.17 11.51 9.53
CA MET A 331 0.54 12.26 8.50
C MET A 331 -0.44 13.07 7.64
N THR A 332 -0.07 14.32 7.37
CA THR A 332 -0.86 15.25 6.56
C THR A 332 -0.60 15.10 5.06
N PRO A 333 -1.46 15.64 4.18
CA PRO A 333 -1.15 15.76 2.76
C PRO A 333 0.21 16.41 2.49
N GLN A 334 0.54 17.48 3.23
CA GLN A 334 1.82 18.19 3.11
C GLN A 334 3.03 17.31 3.46
N ASP A 335 2.88 16.39 4.42
CA ASP A 335 3.95 15.44 4.76
C ASP A 335 4.18 14.44 3.63
N LEU A 336 3.11 13.93 3.03
CA LEU A 336 3.20 12.96 1.94
C LEU A 336 3.71 13.61 0.64
N LEU A 337 3.41 14.89 0.42
CA LEU A 337 3.90 15.62 -0.74
C LEU A 337 5.41 15.91 -0.72
N LYS A 338 6.09 15.72 0.43
CA LYS A 338 7.56 15.75 0.55
C LYS A 338 8.21 14.45 0.11
N LEU A 339 7.46 13.36 -0.01
CA LEU A 339 8.00 12.05 -0.42
C LEU A 339 8.41 12.06 -1.90
N HIS A 340 9.45 11.29 -2.24
CA HIS A 340 9.92 11.09 -3.59
C HIS A 340 10.01 9.59 -3.93
N PRO A 341 9.28 9.12 -4.98
CA PRO A 341 8.28 9.87 -5.76
C PRO A 341 7.07 10.26 -4.90
N LYS A 342 6.36 11.33 -5.27
CA LYS A 342 5.11 11.70 -4.61
C LYS A 342 4.06 10.61 -4.85
N PRO A 343 3.38 10.10 -3.81
CA PRO A 343 2.34 9.09 -4.01
C PRO A 343 1.13 9.69 -4.74
N LEU A 344 0.62 8.93 -5.70
CA LEU A 344 -0.53 9.31 -6.52
C LEU A 344 -1.82 8.58 -6.12
N TYR A 345 -1.71 7.55 -5.30
CA TYR A 345 -2.85 6.84 -4.71
C TYR A 345 -2.75 6.91 -3.19
N ILE A 346 -3.73 7.55 -2.58
CA ILE A 346 -3.80 7.73 -1.12
C ILE A 346 -5.00 6.98 -0.62
N GLN A 347 -4.81 6.15 0.40
CA GLN A 347 -5.89 5.35 0.96
C GLN A 347 -6.01 5.61 2.46
N TYR A 348 -7.23 5.84 2.91
CA TYR A 348 -7.58 6.00 4.32
C TYR A 348 -8.37 4.77 4.81
N GLN A 349 -7.93 4.22 5.94
CA GLN A 349 -8.57 3.11 6.65
C GLN A 349 -8.90 3.46 8.09
#